data_630f7c28e8660f66b0b509dde6c948ac
#
_entry.id   630f7c28e8660f66b0b509dde6c948ac
#
_cell.length_a   1.000
_cell.length_b   1.000
_cell.length_c   1.000
_cell.angle_alpha   90.00
_cell.angle_beta   90.00
_cell.angle_gamma   90.00
#
_symmetry.space_group_name_H-M   'P 1'
#
loop_
_entity.id
_entity.type
_entity.pdbx_description
1 polymer ?
#
loop_
_entity_poly.entity_id
_entity_poly.type
_entity_poly.pdbx_seq_one_letter_code
_entity_poly.pdbx_strand_id
1 'polypeptide(L)'
;RDRKYSLENIEPLENSPLGGKRICYLGSSVTLGLYSMDVSFADYISYRNGCEYVKEAVSGTTLVDNGKTSYIQRMKNNIGTDEKFDAFVCQLSTNDASKEMPMGELSSSENLEDFDTQTITGAMEYIIVYAKQTWNCPVIFYTGTKYDSKQYQQMVDVLFELQDKYGIGVIDLWNDEEMNDVSEKEYEVYMADPVHPTQAGYLEWWTPKMEEYLYQFLER
;
A
#
# COMPACT_ATOMS: atom_id res chain seq x y z
N ARG A 1 1.52 21.93 16.30
CA ARG A 1 0.70 20.89 15.67
C ARG A 1 -0.49 21.50 14.98
N ASP A 2 -0.62 21.31 13.68
CA ASP A 2 -1.79 21.82 12.99
C ASP A 2 -2.95 20.83 13.18
N ARG A 3 -3.99 21.31 13.88
CA ARG A 3 -5.16 20.49 14.24
C ARG A 3 -5.96 20.01 13.03
N LYS A 4 -5.80 20.64 11.89
CA LYS A 4 -6.53 20.24 10.67
C LYS A 4 -6.18 18.83 10.20
N TYR A 5 -5.01 18.28 10.61
CA TYR A 5 -4.58 16.93 10.26
C TYR A 5 -5.02 15.86 11.25
N SER A 6 -5.66 16.24 12.36
CA SER A 6 -6.24 15.27 13.29
C SER A 6 -7.44 14.57 12.65
N LEU A 7 -7.57 13.27 12.85
CA LEU A 7 -8.67 12.50 12.26
C LEU A 7 -10.04 13.01 12.66
N GLU A 8 -10.19 13.46 13.91
CA GLU A 8 -11.45 14.02 14.41
C GLU A 8 -11.91 15.28 13.66
N ASN A 9 -10.97 15.97 12.98
CA ASN A 9 -11.24 17.20 12.24
C ASN A 9 -11.35 16.98 10.73
N ILE A 10 -11.31 15.73 10.28
CA ILE A 10 -11.45 15.41 8.85
C ILE A 10 -12.91 15.57 8.45
N GLU A 11 -13.16 16.39 7.42
CA GLU A 11 -14.49 16.59 6.86
C GLU A 11 -14.90 15.38 6.01
N PRO A 12 -15.95 14.65 6.39
CA PRO A 12 -16.46 13.56 5.57
C PRO A 12 -16.98 14.05 4.22
N LEU A 13 -16.67 13.29 3.17
CA LEU A 13 -17.21 13.53 1.82
C LEU A 13 -18.68 13.09 1.78
N GLU A 14 -19.53 13.88 1.12
CA GLU A 14 -20.91 13.51 0.89
C GLU A 14 -21.00 12.54 -0.30
N ASN A 15 -21.77 11.47 -0.15
CA ASN A 15 -22.05 10.51 -1.22
C ASN A 15 -20.79 9.93 -1.88
N SER A 16 -19.78 9.60 -1.09
CA SER A 16 -18.56 8.97 -1.61
C SER A 16 -18.90 7.60 -2.24
N PRO A 17 -18.31 7.28 -3.42
CA PRO A 17 -18.41 5.94 -4.00
C PRO A 17 -17.86 4.83 -3.09
N LEU A 18 -16.99 5.17 -2.14
CA LEU A 18 -16.41 4.24 -1.19
C LEU A 18 -17.20 4.12 0.11
N GLY A 19 -18.26 4.90 0.27
CA GLY A 19 -19.06 4.90 1.51
C GLY A 19 -19.57 3.51 1.86
N GLY A 20 -19.31 3.10 3.11
CA GLY A 20 -19.73 1.79 3.62
C GLY A 20 -18.85 0.62 3.17
N LYS A 21 -17.87 0.82 2.30
CA LYS A 21 -16.95 -0.24 1.87
C LYS A 21 -15.95 -0.53 2.99
N ARG A 22 -15.48 -1.78 3.00
CA ARG A 22 -14.48 -2.24 3.97
C ARG A 22 -13.19 -2.60 3.25
N ILE A 23 -12.08 -1.96 3.63
CA ILE A 23 -10.78 -2.11 2.96
C ILE A 23 -9.75 -2.61 3.97
N CYS A 24 -8.95 -3.60 3.55
CA CYS A 24 -7.83 -4.08 4.32
C CYS A 24 -6.54 -3.50 3.75
N TYR A 25 -5.71 -2.93 4.62
CA TYR A 25 -4.39 -2.40 4.25
C TYR A 25 -3.30 -3.20 4.95
N LEU A 26 -2.35 -3.71 4.16
CA LEU A 26 -1.19 -4.44 4.66
C LEU A 26 0.08 -3.70 4.28
N GLY A 27 0.95 -3.44 5.24
CA GLY A 27 2.19 -2.74 4.93
C GLY A 27 3.16 -2.59 6.08
N SER A 28 4.06 -1.64 5.92
CA SER A 28 5.08 -1.31 6.91
C SER A 28 4.94 0.16 7.35
N SER A 29 6.05 0.87 7.57
CA SER A 29 6.03 2.22 8.14
C SER A 29 5.22 3.24 7.34
N VAL A 30 5.21 3.12 6.01
CA VAL A 30 4.47 4.06 5.15
C VAL A 30 2.96 3.84 5.29
N THR A 31 2.52 2.60 5.40
CA THR A 31 1.10 2.28 5.64
C THR A 31 0.68 2.63 7.06
N LEU A 32 1.59 2.46 8.03
CA LEU A 32 1.35 2.81 9.43
C LEU A 32 1.17 4.32 9.63
N GLY A 33 2.03 5.12 9.01
CA GLY A 33 2.07 6.56 9.21
C GLY A 33 3.23 7.00 10.11
N LEU A 34 4.37 6.33 10.02
CA LEU A 34 5.58 6.72 10.75
C LEU A 34 5.92 8.19 10.40
N TYR A 35 6.31 8.97 11.39
CA TYR A 35 6.50 10.42 11.31
C TYR A 35 5.22 11.23 11.03
N SER A 36 4.07 10.57 11.03
CA SER A 36 2.75 11.18 10.88
C SER A 36 1.81 10.78 12.03
N MET A 37 2.38 10.47 13.18
CA MET A 37 1.64 10.09 14.39
C MET A 37 0.77 8.85 14.20
N ASP A 38 1.27 7.90 13.42
CA ASP A 38 0.58 6.65 13.05
C ASP A 38 -0.75 6.90 12.31
N VAL A 39 -0.83 8.01 11.58
CA VAL A 39 -1.94 8.35 10.70
C VAL A 39 -1.42 8.41 9.27
N SER A 40 -1.93 7.53 8.40
CA SER A 40 -1.51 7.48 7.00
C SER A 40 -2.68 7.79 6.06
N PHE A 41 -2.43 7.66 4.75
CA PHE A 41 -3.48 7.74 3.75
C PHE A 41 -4.63 6.78 4.03
N ALA A 42 -4.33 5.60 4.61
CA ALA A 42 -5.36 4.60 4.94
C ALA A 42 -6.39 5.17 5.91
N ASP A 43 -5.94 5.87 6.92
CA ASP A 43 -6.79 6.52 7.91
C ASP A 43 -7.55 7.70 7.28
N TYR A 44 -6.87 8.57 6.55
CA TYR A 44 -7.50 9.74 5.92
C TYR A 44 -8.57 9.34 4.89
N ILE A 45 -8.27 8.38 4.03
CA ILE A 45 -9.24 7.88 3.05
C ILE A 45 -10.47 7.33 3.76
N SER A 46 -10.27 6.54 4.81
CA SER A 46 -11.36 5.89 5.53
C SER A 46 -12.27 6.90 6.23
N TYR A 47 -11.69 7.90 6.89
CA TYR A 47 -12.46 8.95 7.57
C TYR A 47 -13.17 9.87 6.57
N ARG A 48 -12.49 10.22 5.46
CA ARG A 48 -13.09 11.08 4.43
C ARG A 48 -14.26 10.38 3.72
N ASN A 49 -14.15 9.09 3.47
CA ASN A 49 -15.08 8.36 2.60
C ASN A 49 -16.09 7.51 3.36
N GLY A 50 -16.03 7.46 4.68
CA GLY A 50 -16.93 6.62 5.46
C GLY A 50 -16.68 5.13 5.25
N CYS A 51 -15.41 4.73 5.12
CA CYS A 51 -15.02 3.33 5.00
C CYS A 51 -14.77 2.70 6.35
N GLU A 52 -15.09 1.42 6.47
CA GLU A 52 -14.52 0.56 7.50
C GLU A 52 -13.17 0.06 7.01
N TYR A 53 -12.22 -0.21 7.92
CA TYR A 53 -10.90 -0.66 7.48
C TYR A 53 -10.15 -1.43 8.56
N VAL A 54 -9.25 -2.27 8.08
CA VAL A 54 -8.21 -2.91 8.88
C VAL A 54 -6.86 -2.38 8.38
N LYS A 55 -6.04 -1.90 9.30
CA LYS A 55 -4.69 -1.44 8.97
C LYS A 55 -3.68 -2.32 9.69
N GLU A 56 -3.15 -3.33 8.99
CA GLU A 56 -2.13 -4.25 9.48
C GLU A 56 -0.78 -3.74 8.98
N ALA A 57 -0.11 -2.91 9.77
CA ALA A 57 1.12 -2.22 9.37
C ALA A 57 2.12 -2.17 10.53
N VAL A 58 3.35 -2.59 10.26
CA VAL A 58 4.44 -2.60 11.24
C VAL A 58 5.71 -2.07 10.58
N SER A 59 6.31 -1.04 11.18
CA SER A 59 7.53 -0.40 10.68
C SER A 59 8.69 -1.40 10.57
N GLY A 60 9.51 -1.25 9.52
CA GLY A 60 10.72 -2.05 9.32
C GLY A 60 10.51 -3.44 8.75
N THR A 61 9.27 -3.84 8.46
CA THR A 61 8.95 -5.19 7.97
C THR A 61 9.03 -5.28 6.45
N THR A 62 9.12 -6.52 5.94
CA THR A 62 9.36 -6.80 4.53
C THR A 62 8.30 -7.67 3.90
N LEU A 63 8.17 -7.57 2.57
CA LEU A 63 7.44 -8.53 1.75
C LEU A 63 8.07 -9.92 1.87
N VAL A 64 9.41 -9.98 1.73
CA VAL A 64 10.15 -11.23 1.90
C VAL A 64 9.87 -11.82 3.27
N ASP A 65 9.56 -13.12 3.28
CA ASP A 65 9.16 -13.86 4.48
C ASP A 65 10.38 -14.27 5.31
N ASN A 66 11.00 -13.27 5.95
CA ASN A 66 12.25 -13.42 6.66
C ASN A 66 12.11 -13.52 8.18
N GLY A 67 10.89 -13.72 8.68
CA GLY A 67 10.64 -13.81 10.12
C GLY A 67 9.19 -13.57 10.49
N LYS A 68 8.92 -13.55 11.80
CA LYS A 68 7.56 -13.51 12.35
C LYS A 68 6.76 -12.26 12.02
N THR A 69 7.44 -11.16 11.67
CA THR A 69 6.80 -9.87 11.40
C THR A 69 6.69 -9.55 9.92
N SER A 70 7.06 -10.47 9.04
CA SER A 70 6.90 -10.27 7.60
C SER A 70 5.45 -9.99 7.22
N TYR A 71 5.25 -9.38 6.05
CA TYR A 71 3.90 -9.15 5.51
C TYR A 71 3.11 -10.46 5.48
N ILE A 72 3.71 -11.54 4.98
CA ILE A 72 3.04 -12.83 4.83
C ILE A 72 2.61 -13.38 6.19
N GLN A 73 3.49 -13.37 7.18
CA GLN A 73 3.17 -13.91 8.51
C GLN A 73 2.06 -13.12 9.19
N ARG A 74 2.11 -11.78 9.10
CA ARG A 74 1.05 -10.94 9.69
C ARG A 74 -0.27 -11.07 8.93
N MET A 75 -0.21 -11.17 7.63
CA MET A 75 -1.40 -11.43 6.80
C MET A 75 -2.11 -12.70 7.25
N LYS A 76 -1.35 -13.78 7.42
CA LYS A 76 -1.89 -15.09 7.79
C LYS A 76 -2.36 -15.15 9.24
N ASN A 77 -1.63 -14.51 10.15
CA ASN A 77 -1.84 -14.67 11.59
C ASN A 77 -2.76 -13.60 12.19
N ASN A 78 -2.80 -12.40 11.60
CA ASN A 78 -3.48 -11.25 12.20
C ASN A 78 -4.73 -10.79 11.46
N ILE A 79 -4.93 -11.25 10.22
CA ILE A 79 -6.13 -10.90 9.46
C ILE A 79 -7.01 -12.14 9.36
N GLY A 80 -8.20 -12.08 9.94
CA GLY A 80 -9.11 -13.23 9.99
C GLY A 80 -9.52 -13.71 8.61
N THR A 81 -9.51 -15.02 8.41
CA THR A 81 -9.90 -15.64 7.14
C THR A 81 -11.40 -15.51 6.86
N ASP A 82 -12.19 -15.25 7.88
CA ASP A 82 -13.64 -15.04 7.80
C ASP A 82 -14.02 -13.58 7.58
N GLU A 83 -13.04 -12.68 7.53
CA GLU A 83 -13.27 -11.26 7.24
C GLU A 83 -13.83 -11.09 5.82
N LYS A 84 -14.61 -10.02 5.64
CA LYS A 84 -15.17 -9.64 4.35
C LYS A 84 -14.62 -8.27 3.95
N PHE A 85 -13.91 -8.21 2.84
CA PHE A 85 -13.34 -6.98 2.31
C PHE A 85 -13.84 -6.70 0.91
N ASP A 86 -14.01 -5.42 0.60
CA ASP A 86 -14.26 -4.94 -0.77
C ASP A 86 -12.97 -4.77 -1.55
N ALA A 87 -11.84 -4.61 -0.86
CA ALA A 87 -10.50 -4.53 -1.45
C ALA A 87 -9.43 -4.89 -0.42
N PHE A 88 -8.33 -5.41 -0.93
CA PHE A 88 -7.09 -5.67 -0.17
C PHE A 88 -5.98 -4.84 -0.80
N VAL A 89 -5.43 -3.91 -0.04
CA VAL A 89 -4.41 -2.96 -0.50
C VAL A 89 -3.09 -3.26 0.20
N CYS A 90 -2.05 -3.56 -0.57
CA CYS A 90 -0.73 -3.92 -0.05
C CYS A 90 0.31 -2.87 -0.46
N GLN A 91 1.15 -2.51 0.48
CA GLN A 91 2.29 -1.63 0.23
C GLN A 91 3.38 -2.35 -0.53
N LEU A 92 3.91 -1.71 -1.60
CA LEU A 92 5.19 -2.10 -2.15
C LEU A 92 6.29 -1.61 -1.20
N SER A 93 6.90 -2.52 -0.48
CA SER A 93 7.78 -2.21 0.64
C SER A 93 9.08 -1.55 0.22
N THR A 94 9.40 -0.42 0.83
CA THR A 94 10.72 0.21 0.68
C THR A 94 11.80 -0.52 1.46
N ASN A 95 11.44 -1.28 2.48
CA ASN A 95 12.39 -2.04 3.31
C ASN A 95 13.06 -3.17 2.53
N ASP A 96 12.33 -3.82 1.64
CA ASP A 96 12.90 -4.85 0.77
C ASP A 96 14.00 -4.27 -0.12
N ALA A 97 13.80 -3.07 -0.64
CA ALA A 97 14.81 -2.37 -1.45
C ALA A 97 16.01 -1.96 -0.60
N SER A 98 15.78 -1.31 0.55
CA SER A 98 16.88 -0.82 1.40
C SER A 98 17.71 -1.94 2.01
N LYS A 99 17.09 -3.10 2.25
CA LYS A 99 17.78 -4.30 2.76
C LYS A 99 18.33 -5.17 1.63
N GLU A 100 18.19 -4.74 0.39
CA GLU A 100 18.68 -5.46 -0.79
C GLU A 100 18.21 -6.92 -0.85
N MET A 101 16.95 -7.16 -0.54
CA MET A 101 16.37 -8.50 -0.61
C MET A 101 16.42 -9.03 -2.05
N PRO A 102 16.56 -10.36 -2.23
CA PRO A 102 16.59 -10.93 -3.59
C PRO A 102 15.31 -10.60 -4.37
N MET A 103 15.46 -10.16 -5.61
CA MET A 103 14.32 -9.85 -6.46
C MET A 103 13.48 -11.08 -6.81
N GLY A 104 14.14 -12.20 -7.09
CA GLY A 104 13.45 -13.39 -7.56
C GLY A 104 12.93 -13.24 -8.99
N GLU A 105 12.20 -14.23 -9.43
CA GLU A 105 11.63 -14.27 -10.78
C GLU A 105 10.14 -14.57 -10.72
N LEU A 106 9.42 -14.11 -11.73
CA LEU A 106 8.00 -14.42 -11.89
C LEU A 106 7.84 -15.93 -12.10
N SER A 107 6.98 -16.56 -11.29
CA SER A 107 6.69 -17.98 -11.43
C SER A 107 5.84 -18.26 -12.67
N SER A 108 5.98 -19.46 -13.23
CA SER A 108 5.05 -19.96 -14.25
C SER A 108 3.79 -20.58 -13.63
N SER A 109 3.76 -20.73 -12.30
CA SER A 109 2.66 -21.31 -11.54
C SER A 109 1.77 -20.23 -10.94
N GLU A 110 0.56 -20.60 -10.55
CA GLU A 110 -0.37 -19.81 -9.76
C GLU A 110 -0.68 -20.46 -8.40
N ASN A 111 0.08 -21.50 -8.03
CA ASN A 111 -0.14 -22.21 -6.78
C ASN A 111 0.75 -21.66 -5.67
N LEU A 112 0.19 -21.46 -4.48
CA LEU A 112 0.88 -20.88 -3.32
C LEU A 112 2.19 -21.61 -2.99
N GLU A 113 2.18 -22.93 -3.02
CA GLU A 113 3.33 -23.77 -2.67
C GLU A 113 4.52 -23.64 -3.65
N ASP A 114 4.29 -23.10 -4.83
CA ASP A 114 5.32 -22.96 -5.85
C ASP A 114 6.06 -21.63 -5.80
N PHE A 115 5.65 -20.72 -4.94
CA PHE A 115 6.27 -19.40 -4.85
C PHE A 115 7.44 -19.37 -3.86
N ASP A 116 8.57 -18.83 -4.28
CA ASP A 116 9.71 -18.61 -3.40
C ASP A 116 9.53 -17.33 -2.59
N THR A 117 8.98 -17.47 -1.39
CA THR A 117 8.69 -16.34 -0.51
C THR A 117 9.94 -15.70 0.12
N GLN A 118 11.11 -16.26 -0.13
CA GLN A 118 12.39 -15.66 0.25
C GLN A 118 12.88 -14.66 -0.78
N THR A 119 12.11 -14.43 -1.84
CA THR A 119 12.34 -13.40 -2.85
C THR A 119 11.18 -12.40 -2.86
N ILE A 120 11.46 -11.19 -3.31
CA ILE A 120 10.45 -10.11 -3.40
C ILE A 120 9.31 -10.53 -4.32
N THR A 121 9.63 -10.98 -5.53
CA THR A 121 8.61 -11.38 -6.52
C THR A 121 7.77 -12.55 -6.04
N GLY A 122 8.41 -13.58 -5.48
CA GLY A 122 7.70 -14.74 -4.94
C GLY A 122 6.81 -14.39 -3.76
N ALA A 123 7.27 -13.50 -2.88
CA ALA A 123 6.47 -13.02 -1.76
C ALA A 123 5.24 -12.24 -2.24
N MET A 124 5.40 -11.39 -3.26
CA MET A 124 4.29 -10.64 -3.84
C MET A 124 3.25 -11.56 -4.48
N GLU A 125 3.70 -12.57 -5.24
CA GLU A 125 2.79 -13.56 -5.82
C GLU A 125 2.02 -14.32 -4.73
N TYR A 126 2.71 -14.70 -3.66
CA TYR A 126 2.08 -15.39 -2.54
C TYR A 126 0.98 -14.52 -1.92
N ILE A 127 1.25 -13.27 -1.64
CA ILE A 127 0.29 -12.33 -1.06
C ILE A 127 -0.93 -12.18 -1.98
N ILE A 128 -0.71 -11.99 -3.28
CA ILE A 128 -1.77 -11.83 -4.26
C ILE A 128 -2.70 -13.04 -4.29
N VAL A 129 -2.14 -14.22 -4.44
CA VAL A 129 -2.92 -15.45 -4.56
C VAL A 129 -3.61 -15.77 -3.24
N TYR A 130 -2.92 -15.64 -2.11
CA TYR A 130 -3.50 -15.88 -0.80
C TYR A 130 -4.69 -14.94 -0.54
N ALA A 131 -4.54 -13.65 -0.81
CA ALA A 131 -5.59 -12.68 -0.58
C ALA A 131 -6.81 -12.94 -1.48
N LYS A 132 -6.59 -13.25 -2.75
CA LYS A 132 -7.67 -13.59 -3.69
C LYS A 132 -8.44 -14.84 -3.26
N GLN A 133 -7.72 -15.88 -2.85
CA GLN A 133 -8.35 -17.13 -2.42
C GLN A 133 -9.09 -16.98 -1.11
N THR A 134 -8.52 -16.22 -0.18
CA THR A 134 -9.06 -16.10 1.18
C THR A 134 -10.24 -15.14 1.26
N TRP A 135 -10.12 -13.96 0.65
CA TRP A 135 -11.13 -12.90 0.80
C TRP A 135 -11.93 -12.61 -0.45
N ASN A 136 -11.54 -13.18 -1.58
CA ASN A 136 -12.28 -13.06 -2.85
C ASN A 136 -12.63 -11.60 -3.21
N CYS A 137 -11.63 -10.73 -3.12
CA CYS A 137 -11.78 -9.31 -3.42
C CYS A 137 -10.66 -8.82 -4.31
N PRO A 138 -10.79 -7.64 -4.94
CA PRO A 138 -9.70 -7.03 -5.67
C PRO A 138 -8.46 -6.85 -4.83
N VAL A 139 -7.30 -7.22 -5.38
CA VAL A 139 -6.00 -7.00 -4.75
C VAL A 139 -5.32 -5.85 -5.46
N ILE A 140 -4.85 -4.88 -4.68
CA ILE A 140 -4.26 -3.64 -5.16
C ILE A 140 -2.91 -3.45 -4.46
N PHE A 141 -1.87 -3.12 -5.22
CA PHE A 141 -0.61 -2.66 -4.64
C PHE A 141 -0.44 -1.17 -4.86
N TYR A 142 0.18 -0.48 -3.91
CA TYR A 142 0.54 0.92 -4.10
C TYR A 142 2.04 1.13 -3.97
N THR A 143 2.56 2.07 -4.75
CA THR A 143 3.95 2.51 -4.67
C THR A 143 4.05 3.79 -3.85
N GLY A 144 5.25 4.08 -3.33
CA GLY A 144 5.55 5.44 -2.85
C GLY A 144 5.76 6.40 -4.00
N THR A 145 5.86 7.69 -3.70
CA THR A 145 6.33 8.69 -4.64
C THR A 145 7.82 8.51 -4.90
N LYS A 146 8.31 9.06 -6.01
CA LYS A 146 9.64 8.76 -6.52
C LYS A 146 10.75 9.22 -5.58
N TYR A 147 11.71 8.34 -5.34
CA TYR A 147 12.95 8.64 -4.63
C TYR A 147 14.10 7.85 -5.28
N ASP A 148 15.34 8.16 -4.89
CA ASP A 148 16.52 7.56 -5.52
C ASP A 148 16.76 6.13 -4.99
N SER A 149 16.18 5.16 -5.66
CA SER A 149 16.39 3.73 -5.39
C SER A 149 16.24 2.92 -6.67
N LYS A 150 17.35 2.39 -7.14
CA LYS A 150 17.37 1.55 -8.34
C LYS A 150 16.60 0.25 -8.14
N GLN A 151 16.73 -0.36 -6.96
CA GLN A 151 16.02 -1.61 -6.66
C GLN A 151 14.51 -1.38 -6.51
N TYR A 152 14.08 -0.27 -5.91
CA TYR A 152 12.66 0.03 -5.82
C TYR A 152 12.04 0.22 -7.21
N GLN A 153 12.77 0.86 -8.14
CA GLN A 153 12.33 0.93 -9.55
C GLN A 153 12.11 -0.46 -10.14
N GLN A 154 13.03 -1.39 -9.88
CA GLN A 154 12.87 -2.78 -10.34
C GLN A 154 11.62 -3.43 -9.74
N MET A 155 11.34 -3.17 -8.46
CA MET A 155 10.13 -3.66 -7.80
C MET A 155 8.86 -3.08 -8.43
N VAL A 156 8.88 -1.80 -8.78
CA VAL A 156 7.77 -1.16 -9.49
C VAL A 156 7.55 -1.82 -10.85
N ASP A 157 8.62 -2.10 -11.59
CA ASP A 157 8.54 -2.79 -12.88
C ASP A 157 7.87 -4.17 -12.74
N VAL A 158 8.21 -4.90 -11.69
CA VAL A 158 7.60 -6.21 -11.39
C VAL A 158 6.11 -6.09 -11.12
N LEU A 159 5.65 -5.00 -10.50
CA LEU A 159 4.20 -4.81 -10.27
C LEU A 159 3.41 -4.85 -11.58
N PHE A 160 3.94 -4.31 -12.66
CA PHE A 160 3.24 -4.34 -13.95
C PHE A 160 3.25 -5.71 -14.57
N GLU A 161 4.30 -6.52 -14.36
CA GLU A 161 4.30 -7.92 -14.74
C GLU A 161 3.24 -8.71 -13.94
N LEU A 162 3.11 -8.43 -12.66
CA LEU A 162 2.08 -9.04 -11.80
C LEU A 162 0.68 -8.59 -12.19
N GLN A 163 0.51 -7.35 -12.62
CA GLN A 163 -0.75 -6.86 -13.16
C GLN A 163 -1.16 -7.65 -14.41
N ASP A 164 -0.22 -7.89 -15.31
CA ASP A 164 -0.47 -8.70 -16.51
C ASP A 164 -0.87 -10.15 -16.14
N LYS A 165 -0.21 -10.72 -15.15
CA LYS A 165 -0.47 -12.11 -14.75
C LYS A 165 -1.76 -12.28 -13.95
N TYR A 166 -2.03 -11.39 -13.00
CA TYR A 166 -3.10 -11.57 -12.01
C TYR A 166 -4.24 -10.56 -12.11
N GLY A 167 -4.09 -9.52 -12.91
CA GLY A 167 -5.11 -8.47 -13.02
C GLY A 167 -5.25 -7.64 -11.74
N ILE A 168 -4.19 -7.48 -10.97
CA ILE A 168 -4.19 -6.62 -9.78
C ILE A 168 -4.35 -5.15 -10.16
N GLY A 169 -4.87 -4.34 -9.22
CA GLY A 169 -4.81 -2.89 -9.33
C GLY A 169 -3.42 -2.40 -8.91
N VAL A 170 -2.95 -1.36 -9.56
CA VAL A 170 -1.69 -0.69 -9.18
C VAL A 170 -1.96 0.79 -8.98
N ILE A 171 -1.76 1.27 -7.77
CA ILE A 171 -1.75 2.70 -7.47
C ILE A 171 -0.31 3.16 -7.65
N ASP A 172 -0.03 3.74 -8.83
CA ASP A 172 1.32 4.08 -9.25
C ASP A 172 1.64 5.55 -8.97
N LEU A 173 2.08 5.84 -7.75
CA LEU A 173 2.56 7.19 -7.40
C LEU A 173 3.99 7.43 -7.90
N TRP A 174 4.75 6.35 -8.11
CA TRP A 174 6.15 6.42 -8.51
C TRP A 174 6.33 7.06 -9.88
N ASN A 175 5.56 6.62 -10.87
CA ASN A 175 5.66 7.09 -12.24
C ASN A 175 4.75 8.28 -12.56
N ASP A 176 4.04 8.81 -11.59
CA ASP A 176 3.16 9.98 -11.78
C ASP A 176 4.00 11.25 -11.86
N GLU A 177 4.25 11.72 -13.08
CA GLU A 177 5.10 12.87 -13.33
C GLU A 177 4.55 14.15 -12.69
N GLU A 178 3.24 14.35 -12.74
CA GLU A 178 2.58 15.51 -12.13
C GLU A 178 2.74 15.53 -10.62
N MET A 179 2.47 14.39 -9.95
CA MET A 179 2.66 14.28 -8.51
C MET A 179 4.10 14.52 -8.07
N ASN A 180 5.05 14.04 -8.84
CA ASN A 180 6.47 14.13 -8.48
C ASN A 180 7.12 15.45 -8.89
N ASP A 181 6.39 16.32 -9.59
CA ASP A 181 6.84 17.67 -9.95
C ASP A 181 6.45 18.65 -8.83
N VAL A 182 7.07 18.49 -7.68
CA VAL A 182 6.89 19.37 -6.53
C VAL A 182 8.13 20.22 -6.30
N SER A 183 7.94 21.45 -5.82
CA SER A 183 9.04 22.33 -5.46
C SER A 183 9.75 21.77 -4.21
N GLU A 184 11.00 22.24 -3.99
CA GLU A 184 11.74 21.90 -2.77
C GLU A 184 10.94 22.28 -1.51
N LYS A 185 10.25 23.40 -1.57
CA LYS A 185 9.46 23.95 -0.46
C LYS A 185 8.25 23.05 -0.16
N GLU A 186 7.56 22.58 -1.19
CA GLU A 186 6.45 21.65 -1.06
C GLU A 186 6.94 20.30 -0.53
N TYR A 187 8.08 19.83 -1.05
CA TYR A 187 8.68 18.58 -0.60
C TYR A 187 9.02 18.62 0.90
N GLU A 188 9.58 19.71 1.40
CA GLU A 188 9.87 19.90 2.82
C GLU A 188 8.61 19.84 3.71
N VAL A 189 7.48 20.30 3.19
CA VAL A 189 6.20 20.22 3.89
C VAL A 189 5.62 18.80 3.86
N TYR A 190 5.74 18.12 2.73
CA TYR A 190 5.08 16.84 2.48
C TYR A 190 5.86 15.62 2.94
N MET A 191 7.18 15.69 3.00
CA MET A 191 8.03 14.53 3.28
C MET A 191 8.92 14.77 4.49
N ALA A 192 8.88 13.83 5.44
CA ALA A 192 9.80 13.82 6.58
C ALA A 192 11.20 13.34 6.16
N ASP A 193 11.25 12.41 5.20
CA ASP A 193 12.44 11.90 4.55
C ASP A 193 12.05 11.42 3.14
N PRO A 194 12.95 10.88 2.31
CA PRO A 194 12.59 10.51 0.93
C PRO A 194 11.49 9.44 0.80
N VAL A 195 11.17 8.74 1.88
CA VAL A 195 10.23 7.61 1.88
C VAL A 195 8.96 7.91 2.65
N HIS A 196 9.04 8.69 3.74
CA HIS A 196 7.96 8.84 4.71
C HIS A 196 7.28 10.20 4.61
N PRO A 197 6.01 10.25 4.20
CA PRO A 197 5.24 11.49 4.22
C PRO A 197 4.98 11.99 5.64
N THR A 198 4.80 13.29 5.74
CA THR A 198 4.22 13.97 6.90
C THR A 198 2.69 13.82 6.86
N GLN A 199 2.00 14.31 7.90
CA GLN A 199 0.54 14.40 7.86
C GLN A 199 0.05 15.20 6.66
N ALA A 200 0.69 16.34 6.37
CA ALA A 200 0.36 17.14 5.19
C ALA A 200 0.57 16.37 3.90
N GLY A 201 1.67 15.63 3.78
CA GLY A 201 1.94 14.81 2.61
C GLY A 201 0.90 13.73 2.39
N TYR A 202 0.50 13.04 3.45
CA TYR A 202 -0.56 12.02 3.34
C TYR A 202 -1.91 12.62 2.97
N LEU A 203 -2.34 13.67 3.68
CA LEU A 203 -3.68 14.21 3.48
C LEU A 203 -3.82 15.03 2.20
N GLU A 204 -2.86 15.90 1.92
CA GLU A 204 -2.99 16.89 0.84
C GLU A 204 -2.38 16.44 -0.49
N TRP A 205 -1.43 15.51 -0.44
CA TRP A 205 -0.66 15.09 -1.62
C TRP A 205 -1.03 13.67 -2.08
N TRP A 206 -0.91 12.68 -1.18
CA TRP A 206 -1.17 11.27 -1.53
C TRP A 206 -2.66 10.92 -1.59
N THR A 207 -3.42 11.32 -0.57
CA THR A 207 -4.82 10.89 -0.42
C THR A 207 -5.70 11.21 -1.64
N PRO A 208 -5.67 12.44 -2.21
CA PRO A 208 -6.54 12.72 -3.36
C PRO A 208 -6.28 11.82 -4.56
N LYS A 209 -5.01 11.53 -4.85
CA LYS A 209 -4.63 10.64 -5.96
C LYS A 209 -5.00 9.20 -5.68
N MET A 210 -4.74 8.72 -4.47
CA MET A 210 -5.07 7.34 -4.10
C MET A 210 -6.59 7.11 -4.09
N GLU A 211 -7.37 8.10 -3.68
CA GLU A 211 -8.84 8.07 -3.77
C GLU A 211 -9.30 7.89 -5.22
N GLU A 212 -8.72 8.63 -6.17
CA GLU A 212 -9.06 8.50 -7.59
C GLU A 212 -8.88 7.07 -8.08
N TYR A 213 -7.75 6.44 -7.74
CA TYR A 213 -7.49 5.04 -8.10
C TYR A 213 -8.51 4.09 -7.47
N LEU A 214 -8.81 4.27 -6.18
CA LEU A 214 -9.77 3.41 -5.49
C LEU A 214 -11.18 3.57 -6.06
N TYR A 215 -11.58 4.77 -6.44
CA TYR A 215 -12.85 5.00 -7.12
C TYR A 215 -12.91 4.18 -8.41
N GLN A 216 -11.85 4.19 -9.22
CA GLN A 216 -11.79 3.44 -10.46
C GLN A 216 -11.86 1.93 -10.23
N PHE A 217 -11.14 1.41 -9.24
CA PHE A 217 -11.06 -0.02 -8.98
C PHE A 217 -12.33 -0.58 -8.32
N LEU A 218 -13.03 0.22 -7.52
CA LEU A 218 -14.15 -0.25 -6.70
C LEU A 218 -15.52 0.26 -7.15
N GLU A 219 -15.56 1.15 -8.12
CA GLU A 219 -16.79 1.69 -8.69
C GLU A 219 -17.34 0.77 -9.78
N ARG A 220 -17.87 -0.38 -9.38
CA ARG A 220 -18.48 -1.33 -10.30
C ARG A 220 -19.75 -1.92 -9.73
#